data_d9218d0341633515908a90aa86c839e3
#
_entry.id   d9218d0341633515908a90aa86c839e3
#
_cell.length_a   1.000
_cell.length_b   1.000
_cell.length_c   1.000
_cell.angle_alpha   90.00
_cell.angle_beta   90.00
_cell.angle_gamma   90.00
#
_symmetry.space_group_name_H-M   'P 1'
#
loop_
_entity.id
_entity.type
_entity.pdbx_description
1 polymer ?
#
loop_
_entity_poly.entity_id
_entity_poly.type
_entity_poly.pdbx_seq_one_letter_code
_entity_poly.pdbx_strand_id
1 'polypeptide(L)'
;PQHGVELADELERIITLHDASTIAAVIVEPVAGSTGVLIPPPNYLKRLREITKKHGILLIFDEVITGYGRLGTPFGADYFGVTPDIMVTAKGLTNGVIPMGAVMVSSEIHDAFMQGPEHVIEFFHGYTYSGNPIASAAGIATLETYKEEGLLNRGAELAPYWEEALHSLKGERHVIDIRNIGLVGAIELEPMAGSPTKRAFSAFVQAYEKGVLIRTTGDIIALSPPLIVEKSHIDTIVETIRGILKTLE
;
A
#
# COMPACT_ATOMS: atom_id res chain seq x y z
N PRO A 1 15.70 -1.43 2.87
CA PRO A 1 16.67 -1.21 3.95
C PRO A 1 17.05 -2.54 4.60
N GLN A 2 18.33 -2.69 4.97
CA GLN A 2 18.83 -3.90 5.64
C GLN A 2 18.74 -3.79 7.18
N HIS A 3 18.61 -2.58 7.70
CA HIS A 3 18.54 -2.24 9.12
C HIS A 3 17.23 -1.48 9.39
N GLY A 4 16.83 -1.39 10.63
CA GLY A 4 15.69 -0.59 11.06
C GLY A 4 14.56 -1.40 11.73
N VAL A 5 14.76 -2.71 11.97
CA VAL A 5 13.80 -3.51 12.76
C VAL A 5 13.65 -2.94 14.17
N GLU A 6 14.73 -2.39 14.71
CA GLU A 6 14.78 -1.71 16.01
C GLU A 6 13.89 -0.47 16.10
N LEU A 7 13.49 0.11 14.96
CA LEU A 7 12.52 1.21 14.93
C LEU A 7 11.13 0.77 15.43
N ALA A 8 10.80 -0.52 15.33
CA ALA A 8 9.58 -1.04 15.91
C ALA A 8 9.60 -1.02 17.46
N ASP A 9 10.78 -1.05 18.08
CA ASP A 9 10.92 -0.99 19.53
C ASP A 9 10.53 0.38 20.12
N GLU A 10 10.41 1.43 19.29
CA GLU A 10 9.85 2.70 19.72
C GLU A 10 8.40 2.53 20.23
N LEU A 11 7.66 1.56 19.70
CA LEU A 11 6.34 1.21 20.20
C LEU A 11 6.38 0.74 21.66
N GLU A 12 7.39 -0.02 22.09
CA GLU A 12 7.56 -0.40 23.51
C GLU A 12 7.72 0.81 24.42
N ARG A 13 8.45 1.83 23.94
CA ARG A 13 8.61 3.09 24.68
C ARG A 13 7.31 3.87 24.79
N ILE A 14 6.55 3.96 23.70
CA ILE A 14 5.23 4.59 23.67
C ILE A 14 4.27 3.88 24.64
N ILE A 15 4.25 2.54 24.60
CA ILE A 15 3.43 1.72 25.51
C ILE A 15 3.82 1.95 26.97
N THR A 16 5.12 2.01 27.27
CA THR A 16 5.60 2.28 28.63
C THR A 16 5.19 3.67 29.12
N LEU A 17 5.21 4.67 28.22
CA LEU A 17 4.84 6.05 28.55
C LEU A 17 3.34 6.22 28.81
N HIS A 18 2.50 5.55 28.01
CA HIS A 18 1.05 5.77 28.01
C HIS A 18 0.25 4.70 28.77
N ASP A 19 0.87 3.61 29.18
CA ASP A 19 0.23 2.39 29.70
C ASP A 19 -0.54 1.62 28.61
N ALA A 20 -0.25 0.31 28.50
CA ALA A 20 -0.88 -0.57 27.50
C ALA A 20 -2.40 -0.57 27.58
N SER A 21 -2.97 -0.41 28.79
CA SER A 21 -4.42 -0.39 29.01
C SER A 21 -5.15 0.81 28.35
N THR A 22 -4.39 1.83 27.97
CA THR A 22 -4.94 3.02 27.29
C THR A 22 -4.80 2.99 25.76
N ILE A 23 -4.14 1.95 25.22
CA ILE A 23 -3.89 1.82 23.78
C ILE A 23 -4.74 0.68 23.23
N ALA A 24 -5.73 1.00 22.41
CA ALA A 24 -6.61 0.00 21.81
C ALA A 24 -5.95 -0.76 20.65
N ALA A 25 -5.27 -0.04 19.77
CA ALA A 25 -4.70 -0.61 18.55
C ALA A 25 -3.51 0.19 18.02
N VAL A 26 -2.71 -0.48 17.19
CA VAL A 26 -1.71 0.11 16.30
C VAL A 26 -2.17 -0.12 14.86
N ILE A 27 -2.27 0.95 14.06
CA ILE A 27 -2.57 0.86 12.63
C ILE A 27 -1.34 1.21 11.81
N VAL A 28 -1.05 0.40 10.79
CA VAL A 28 0.09 0.61 9.90
C VAL A 28 -0.24 0.17 8.47
N GLU A 29 0.22 0.93 7.47
CA GLU A 29 0.29 0.44 6.09
C GLU A 29 1.48 -0.54 6.00
N PRO A 30 1.30 -1.80 5.50
CA PRO A 30 2.42 -2.72 5.28
C PRO A 30 3.53 -2.12 4.40
N VAL A 31 3.16 -1.32 3.42
CA VAL A 31 4.02 -0.40 2.68
C VAL A 31 3.31 0.94 2.63
N ALA A 32 3.91 1.99 3.15
CA ALA A 32 3.32 3.32 3.14
C ALA A 32 3.39 3.90 1.71
N GLY A 33 2.29 3.71 0.97
CA GLY A 33 2.24 3.99 -0.46
C GLY A 33 2.16 5.48 -0.78
N SER A 34 1.19 6.19 -0.19
CA SER A 34 0.86 7.58 -0.51
C SER A 34 1.95 8.57 -0.13
N THR A 35 2.75 8.25 0.86
CA THR A 35 3.85 9.08 1.37
C THR A 35 5.15 8.91 0.57
N GLY A 36 5.18 8.05 -0.43
CA GLY A 36 6.33 7.90 -1.33
C GLY A 36 6.90 6.49 -1.40
N VAL A 37 6.06 5.48 -1.25
CA VAL A 37 6.45 4.05 -1.33
C VAL A 37 7.54 3.73 -0.31
N LEU A 38 7.22 3.94 0.96
CA LEU A 38 8.13 3.64 2.07
C LEU A 38 8.01 2.16 2.43
N ILE A 39 9.03 1.41 2.06
CA ILE A 39 9.10 -0.04 2.29
C ILE A 39 9.63 -0.27 3.72
N PRO A 40 8.93 -1.06 4.56
CA PRO A 40 9.42 -1.33 5.91
C PRO A 40 10.72 -2.13 5.89
N PRO A 41 11.60 -1.94 6.88
CA PRO A 41 12.77 -2.78 7.07
C PRO A 41 12.38 -4.26 7.26
N PRO A 42 13.26 -5.22 6.91
CA PRO A 42 13.03 -6.62 7.18
C PRO A 42 12.68 -6.87 8.65
N ASN A 43 11.66 -7.68 8.89
CA ASN A 43 11.14 -8.04 10.23
C ASN A 43 10.48 -6.90 11.03
N TYR A 44 10.41 -5.67 10.52
CA TYR A 44 9.75 -4.55 11.21
C TYR A 44 8.28 -4.87 11.56
N LEU A 45 7.49 -5.33 10.60
CA LEU A 45 6.09 -5.69 10.83
C LEU A 45 5.93 -6.91 11.75
N LYS A 46 6.84 -7.87 11.66
CA LYS A 46 6.87 -9.01 12.59
C LYS A 46 7.11 -8.54 14.03
N ARG A 47 8.04 -7.62 14.19
CA ARG A 47 8.36 -7.03 15.49
C ARG A 47 7.17 -6.23 16.05
N LEU A 48 6.47 -5.45 15.22
CA LEU A 48 5.24 -4.78 15.65
C LEU A 48 4.18 -5.80 16.11
N ARG A 49 4.01 -6.92 15.39
CA ARG A 49 3.08 -8.00 15.78
C ARG A 49 3.46 -8.62 17.13
N GLU A 50 4.75 -8.87 17.37
CA GLU A 50 5.23 -9.39 18.64
C GLU A 50 4.89 -8.45 19.80
N ILE A 51 5.20 -7.17 19.64
CA ILE A 51 4.96 -6.14 20.65
C ILE A 51 3.46 -6.00 20.93
N THR A 52 2.64 -5.85 19.90
CA THR A 52 1.19 -5.68 20.06
C THR A 52 0.57 -6.90 20.73
N LYS A 53 0.96 -8.12 20.36
CA LYS A 53 0.49 -9.35 20.98
C LYS A 53 0.91 -9.47 22.45
N LYS A 54 2.15 -9.10 22.78
CA LYS A 54 2.69 -9.11 24.16
C LYS A 54 1.87 -8.22 25.09
N HIS A 55 1.38 -7.10 24.60
CA HIS A 55 0.68 -6.09 25.39
C HIS A 55 -0.85 -6.13 25.26
N GLY A 56 -1.41 -7.08 24.50
CA GLY A 56 -2.87 -7.18 24.28
C GLY A 56 -3.43 -6.02 23.46
N ILE A 57 -2.61 -5.40 22.60
CA ILE A 57 -2.98 -4.30 21.71
C ILE A 57 -3.30 -4.89 20.33
N LEU A 58 -4.37 -4.42 19.70
CA LEU A 58 -4.73 -4.89 18.35
C LEU A 58 -3.77 -4.34 17.29
N LEU A 59 -3.43 -5.18 16.31
CA LEU A 59 -2.69 -4.76 15.11
C LEU A 59 -3.66 -4.63 13.94
N ILE A 60 -3.68 -3.46 13.31
CA ILE A 60 -4.49 -3.16 12.13
C ILE A 60 -3.57 -2.94 10.95
N PHE A 61 -3.79 -3.68 9.85
CA PHE A 61 -3.14 -3.40 8.57
C PHE A 61 -4.07 -2.57 7.67
N ASP A 62 -3.59 -1.41 7.23
CA ASP A 62 -4.19 -0.66 6.14
C ASP A 62 -3.66 -1.22 4.81
N GLU A 63 -4.42 -2.12 4.23
CA GLU A 63 -4.15 -2.77 2.94
C GLU A 63 -4.86 -2.10 1.76
N VAL A 64 -5.27 -0.86 1.92
CA VAL A 64 -5.98 -0.09 0.88
C VAL A 64 -5.15 0.03 -0.40
N ILE A 65 -3.81 0.07 -0.29
CA ILE A 65 -2.89 0.09 -1.43
C ILE A 65 -2.25 -1.28 -1.68
N THR A 66 -1.83 -1.96 -0.61
CA THR A 66 -1.04 -3.20 -0.70
C THR A 66 -1.86 -4.44 -1.04
N GLY A 67 -3.17 -4.40 -0.80
CA GLY A 67 -4.06 -5.51 -1.10
C GLY A 67 -4.31 -5.75 -2.59
N TYR A 68 -4.96 -6.86 -2.86
CA TYR A 68 -5.44 -7.28 -4.18
C TYR A 68 -4.32 -7.39 -5.23
N GLY A 69 -3.19 -8.05 -4.87
CA GLY A 69 -2.15 -8.41 -5.84
C GLY A 69 -1.05 -7.37 -6.04
N ARG A 70 -1.10 -6.21 -5.38
CA ARG A 70 -0.14 -5.12 -5.57
C ARG A 70 1.30 -5.53 -5.30
N LEU A 71 1.54 -6.34 -4.29
CA LEU A 71 2.87 -6.83 -3.93
C LEU A 71 3.22 -8.19 -4.56
N GLY A 72 2.33 -8.76 -5.40
CA GLY A 72 2.50 -10.08 -5.99
C GLY A 72 1.94 -11.22 -5.13
N THR A 73 1.23 -10.87 -4.06
CA THR A 73 0.44 -11.76 -3.21
C THR A 73 -0.95 -11.14 -3.05
N PRO A 74 -1.99 -11.89 -2.63
CA PRO A 74 -3.32 -11.33 -2.42
C PRO A 74 -3.30 -10.10 -1.52
N PHE A 75 -2.55 -10.17 -0.41
CA PHE A 75 -2.41 -9.06 0.54
C PHE A 75 -0.96 -8.88 0.98
N GLY A 76 -0.62 -7.70 1.47
CA GLY A 76 0.67 -7.42 2.11
C GLY A 76 0.90 -8.28 3.35
N ALA A 77 -0.15 -8.63 4.08
CA ALA A 77 -0.11 -9.59 5.18
C ALA A 77 0.54 -10.92 4.75
N ASP A 78 0.15 -11.44 3.58
CA ASP A 78 0.73 -12.68 3.00
C ASP A 78 2.20 -12.46 2.62
N TYR A 79 2.50 -11.32 1.98
CA TYR A 79 3.86 -10.99 1.53
C TYR A 79 4.85 -10.93 2.69
N PHE A 80 4.46 -10.28 3.79
CA PHE A 80 5.33 -10.12 4.98
C PHE A 80 5.21 -11.27 5.97
N GLY A 81 4.26 -12.19 5.79
CA GLY A 81 4.01 -13.32 6.69
C GLY A 81 3.57 -12.85 8.10
N VAL A 82 2.72 -11.84 8.15
CA VAL A 82 2.19 -11.26 9.39
C VAL A 82 0.68 -11.14 9.30
N THR A 83 -0.04 -11.82 10.19
CA THR A 83 -1.50 -11.73 10.26
C THR A 83 -1.90 -10.64 11.26
N PRO A 84 -2.57 -9.56 10.81
CA PRO A 84 -3.15 -8.56 11.71
C PRO A 84 -4.44 -9.07 12.37
N ASP A 85 -4.90 -8.39 13.39
CA ASP A 85 -6.20 -8.66 14.02
C ASP A 85 -7.35 -8.04 13.19
N ILE A 86 -7.06 -6.91 12.53
CA ILE A 86 -7.99 -6.20 11.65
C ILE A 86 -7.26 -5.84 10.35
N MET A 87 -7.93 -6.02 9.23
CA MET A 87 -7.45 -5.61 7.91
C MET A 87 -8.46 -4.67 7.26
N VAL A 88 -7.97 -3.51 6.80
CA VAL A 88 -8.79 -2.52 6.07
C VAL A 88 -8.43 -2.56 4.60
N THR A 89 -9.42 -2.66 3.73
CA THR A 89 -9.24 -2.71 2.27
C THR A 89 -10.18 -1.76 1.54
N ALA A 90 -9.78 -1.32 0.36
CA ALA A 90 -10.60 -0.53 -0.56
C ALA A 90 -10.01 -0.64 -1.98
N LYS A 91 -10.13 0.39 -2.79
CA LYS A 91 -9.54 0.53 -4.15
C LYS A 91 -9.66 -0.73 -5.02
N GLY A 92 -8.70 -1.66 -4.89
CA GLY A 92 -8.70 -2.94 -5.59
C GLY A 92 -9.93 -3.82 -5.33
N LEU A 93 -10.64 -3.60 -4.24
CA LEU A 93 -11.86 -4.34 -3.91
C LEU A 93 -12.94 -4.26 -5.01
N THR A 94 -13.10 -3.09 -5.63
CA THR A 94 -14.03 -2.84 -6.74
C THR A 94 -13.32 -2.30 -7.98
N ASN A 95 -12.00 -2.29 -7.97
CA ASN A 95 -11.17 -1.72 -9.03
C ASN A 95 -11.55 -0.27 -9.42
N GLY A 96 -12.08 0.48 -8.47
CA GLY A 96 -12.47 1.88 -8.65
C GLY A 96 -13.78 2.10 -9.41
N VAL A 97 -14.50 1.06 -9.81
CA VAL A 97 -15.76 1.17 -10.56
C VAL A 97 -16.84 1.80 -9.70
N ILE A 98 -16.88 1.45 -8.42
CA ILE A 98 -17.78 2.05 -7.45
C ILE A 98 -17.08 2.20 -6.09
N PRO A 99 -17.32 3.28 -5.32
CA PRO A 99 -16.72 3.45 -4.00
C PRO A 99 -17.16 2.33 -3.05
N MET A 100 -16.18 1.59 -2.50
CA MET A 100 -16.39 0.56 -1.50
C MET A 100 -15.13 0.37 -0.67
N GLY A 101 -15.30 0.12 0.61
CA GLY A 101 -14.27 -0.35 1.52
C GLY A 101 -14.77 -1.53 2.31
N ALA A 102 -13.84 -2.31 2.86
CA ALA A 102 -14.16 -3.41 3.74
C ALA A 102 -13.20 -3.45 4.93
N VAL A 103 -13.73 -3.84 6.07
CA VAL A 103 -12.97 -4.11 7.30
C VAL A 103 -13.16 -5.58 7.62
N MET A 104 -12.06 -6.32 7.60
CA MET A 104 -12.04 -7.74 7.98
C MET A 104 -11.47 -7.85 9.38
N VAL A 105 -12.11 -8.61 10.24
CA VAL A 105 -11.70 -8.80 11.62
C VAL A 105 -11.42 -10.27 11.90
N SER A 106 -10.57 -10.55 12.90
CA SER A 106 -10.33 -11.91 13.38
C SER A 106 -11.62 -12.51 14.00
N SER A 107 -11.71 -13.84 14.03
CA SER A 107 -12.83 -14.53 14.70
C SER A 107 -12.94 -14.14 16.17
N GLU A 108 -11.82 -13.93 16.86
CA GLU A 108 -11.80 -13.52 18.26
C GLU A 108 -12.52 -12.17 18.48
N ILE A 109 -12.30 -11.20 17.58
CA ILE A 109 -13.02 -9.91 17.63
C ILE A 109 -14.50 -10.10 17.30
N HIS A 110 -14.82 -10.86 16.24
CA HIS A 110 -16.20 -11.15 15.87
C HIS A 110 -16.96 -11.80 17.03
N ASP A 111 -16.39 -12.85 17.61
CA ASP A 111 -17.05 -13.63 18.67
C ASP A 111 -17.29 -12.83 19.96
N ALA A 112 -16.50 -11.79 20.20
CA ALA A 112 -16.74 -10.87 21.31
C ALA A 112 -18.07 -10.11 21.18
N PHE A 113 -18.53 -9.86 19.96
CA PHE A 113 -19.80 -9.20 19.67
C PHE A 113 -21.00 -10.17 19.60
N MET A 114 -20.73 -11.47 19.53
CA MET A 114 -21.76 -12.51 19.42
C MET A 114 -22.20 -13.05 20.79
N GLN A 115 -21.92 -12.31 21.86
CA GLN A 115 -22.30 -12.67 23.23
C GLN A 115 -23.46 -11.80 23.68
N GLY A 116 -24.48 -12.45 24.28
CA GLY A 116 -25.63 -11.76 24.84
C GLY A 116 -26.97 -12.43 24.48
N PRO A 117 -28.10 -11.82 24.83
CA PRO A 117 -29.43 -12.33 24.45
C PRO A 117 -29.63 -12.29 22.93
N GLU A 118 -30.24 -13.31 22.35
CA GLU A 118 -30.49 -13.44 20.89
C GLU A 118 -31.21 -12.24 20.24
N HIS A 119 -31.96 -11.48 21.02
CA HIS A 119 -32.72 -10.33 20.55
C HIS A 119 -31.94 -8.99 20.64
N VAL A 120 -30.68 -9.00 21.07
CA VAL A 120 -29.84 -7.82 21.17
C VAL A 120 -28.97 -7.70 19.89
N ILE A 121 -28.79 -6.48 19.44
CA ILE A 121 -27.81 -6.20 18.35
C ILE A 121 -26.41 -6.35 18.94
N GLU A 122 -25.65 -7.32 18.45
CA GLU A 122 -24.30 -7.65 18.93
C GLU A 122 -23.29 -6.55 18.62
N PHE A 123 -23.43 -5.89 17.43
CA PHE A 123 -22.62 -4.74 17.05
C PHE A 123 -23.49 -3.60 16.57
N PHE A 124 -23.80 -2.69 17.48
CA PHE A 124 -24.62 -1.51 17.18
C PHE A 124 -23.80 -0.44 16.48
N HIS A 125 -23.83 -0.45 15.15
CA HIS A 125 -23.12 0.50 14.31
C HIS A 125 -23.98 0.93 13.11
N GLY A 126 -24.09 2.24 12.85
CA GLY A 126 -25.03 2.81 11.91
C GLY A 126 -24.86 2.39 10.44
N TYR A 127 -23.69 2.34 9.91
CA TYR A 127 -23.26 1.81 8.60
C TYR A 127 -24.33 1.82 7.49
N THR A 128 -24.99 2.93 7.28
CA THR A 128 -26.19 3.05 6.43
C THR A 128 -25.97 2.54 5.00
N TYR A 129 -24.78 2.74 4.43
CA TYR A 129 -24.48 2.30 3.06
C TYR A 129 -23.76 0.96 2.97
N SER A 130 -23.48 0.29 4.09
CA SER A 130 -22.89 -1.05 4.07
C SER A 130 -23.83 -2.04 3.39
N GLY A 131 -23.24 -2.98 2.63
CA GLY A 131 -23.99 -3.96 1.87
C GLY A 131 -24.75 -3.37 0.68
N ASN A 132 -24.37 -2.18 0.20
CA ASN A 132 -24.94 -1.62 -1.03
C ASN A 132 -24.89 -2.65 -2.16
N PRO A 133 -26.05 -3.06 -2.76
CA PRO A 133 -26.09 -4.18 -3.69
C PRO A 133 -25.26 -3.94 -4.97
N ILE A 134 -25.17 -2.69 -5.44
CA ILE A 134 -24.38 -2.35 -6.62
C ILE A 134 -22.88 -2.47 -6.31
N ALA A 135 -22.47 -1.96 -5.15
CA ALA A 135 -21.06 -2.05 -4.73
C ALA A 135 -20.66 -3.51 -4.46
N SER A 136 -21.54 -4.29 -3.83
CA SER A 136 -21.31 -5.72 -3.58
C SER A 136 -21.20 -6.52 -4.88
N ALA A 137 -22.08 -6.27 -5.85
CA ALA A 137 -22.01 -6.90 -7.16
C ALA A 137 -20.71 -6.54 -7.91
N ALA A 138 -20.28 -5.27 -7.86
CA ALA A 138 -19.00 -4.85 -8.44
C ALA A 138 -17.80 -5.53 -7.74
N GLY A 139 -17.85 -5.65 -6.41
CA GLY A 139 -16.82 -6.34 -5.65
C GLY A 139 -16.72 -7.82 -6.03
N ILE A 140 -17.85 -8.53 -6.12
CA ILE A 140 -17.90 -9.94 -6.54
C ILE A 140 -17.30 -10.10 -7.93
N ALA A 141 -17.77 -9.32 -8.91
CA ALA A 141 -17.25 -9.37 -10.28
C ALA A 141 -15.75 -9.09 -10.36
N THR A 142 -15.25 -8.13 -9.56
CA THR A 142 -13.82 -7.82 -9.47
C THR A 142 -13.01 -9.02 -8.93
N LEU A 143 -13.48 -9.67 -7.86
CA LEU A 143 -12.81 -10.83 -7.27
C LEU A 143 -12.81 -12.04 -8.23
N GLU A 144 -13.91 -12.24 -8.96
CA GLU A 144 -13.99 -13.27 -10.01
C GLU A 144 -12.99 -13.01 -11.14
N THR A 145 -12.91 -11.76 -11.63
CA THR A 145 -11.93 -11.33 -12.65
C THR A 145 -10.49 -11.56 -12.18
N TYR A 146 -10.16 -11.19 -10.94
CA TYR A 146 -8.82 -11.46 -10.39
C TYR A 146 -8.47 -12.95 -10.40
N LYS A 147 -9.45 -13.81 -10.10
CA LYS A 147 -9.27 -15.26 -10.09
C LYS A 147 -9.14 -15.81 -11.53
N GLU A 148 -10.05 -15.43 -12.42
CA GLU A 148 -10.12 -15.92 -13.79
C GLU A 148 -8.89 -15.52 -14.62
N GLU A 149 -8.41 -14.28 -14.43
CA GLU A 149 -7.25 -13.74 -15.15
C GLU A 149 -5.92 -13.94 -14.39
N GLY A 150 -5.93 -14.55 -13.20
CA GLY A 150 -4.73 -14.82 -12.39
C GLY A 150 -4.02 -13.56 -11.90
N LEU A 151 -4.73 -12.43 -11.77
CA LEU A 151 -4.11 -11.12 -11.54
C LEU A 151 -3.46 -10.97 -10.16
N LEU A 152 -3.92 -11.72 -9.15
CA LEU A 152 -3.34 -11.61 -7.80
C LEU A 152 -1.87 -12.04 -7.74
N ASN A 153 -1.45 -12.93 -8.64
CA ASN A 153 -0.06 -13.42 -8.71
C ASN A 153 0.76 -12.71 -9.81
N ARG A 154 0.09 -12.01 -10.74
CA ARG A 154 0.74 -11.33 -11.85
C ARG A 154 1.77 -10.30 -11.39
N GLY A 155 1.53 -9.67 -10.24
CA GLY A 155 2.48 -8.76 -9.62
C GLY A 155 3.84 -9.42 -9.33
N ALA A 156 3.85 -10.66 -8.86
CA ALA A 156 5.09 -11.41 -8.62
C ALA A 156 5.83 -11.73 -9.93
N GLU A 157 5.10 -12.09 -10.98
CA GLU A 157 5.67 -12.42 -12.29
C GLU A 157 6.35 -11.22 -12.96
N LEU A 158 5.76 -10.02 -12.82
CA LEU A 158 6.26 -8.80 -13.44
C LEU A 158 7.25 -8.03 -12.55
N ALA A 159 7.27 -8.29 -11.23
CA ALA A 159 8.12 -7.56 -10.29
C ALA A 159 9.61 -7.52 -10.69
N PRO A 160 10.26 -8.62 -11.16
CA PRO A 160 11.65 -8.55 -11.57
C PRO A 160 11.88 -7.60 -12.76
N TYR A 161 11.00 -7.63 -13.75
CA TYR A 161 11.08 -6.73 -14.91
C TYR A 161 10.82 -5.27 -14.51
N TRP A 162 9.85 -5.05 -13.63
CA TRP A 162 9.55 -3.73 -13.08
C TRP A 162 10.73 -3.14 -12.31
N GLU A 163 11.36 -3.96 -11.47
CA GLU A 163 12.56 -3.57 -10.72
C GLU A 163 13.70 -3.18 -11.66
N GLU A 164 14.05 -4.03 -12.63
CA GLU A 164 15.11 -3.76 -13.61
C GLU A 164 14.82 -2.46 -14.37
N ALA A 165 13.59 -2.29 -14.86
CA ALA A 165 13.20 -1.10 -15.61
C ALA A 165 13.31 0.18 -14.78
N LEU A 166 12.81 0.18 -13.53
CA LEU A 166 12.92 1.34 -12.64
C LEU A 166 14.39 1.64 -12.29
N HIS A 167 15.14 0.63 -11.89
CA HIS A 167 16.54 0.81 -11.48
C HIS A 167 17.46 1.17 -12.64
N SER A 168 17.03 1.01 -13.90
CA SER A 168 17.73 1.53 -15.07
C SER A 168 17.81 3.07 -15.11
N LEU A 169 16.98 3.75 -14.31
CA LEU A 169 17.03 5.21 -14.12
C LEU A 169 18.07 5.66 -13.09
N LYS A 170 18.78 4.73 -12.45
CA LYS A 170 19.84 5.06 -11.49
C LYS A 170 20.97 5.80 -12.18
N GLY A 171 21.31 6.96 -11.64
CA GLY A 171 22.33 7.83 -12.19
C GLY A 171 21.82 8.84 -13.24
N GLU A 172 20.52 8.80 -13.57
CA GLU A 172 19.90 9.90 -14.31
C GLU A 172 19.90 11.18 -13.49
N ARG A 173 19.84 12.31 -14.18
CA ARG A 173 19.89 13.64 -13.57
C ARG A 173 18.85 13.80 -12.47
N HIS A 174 19.24 14.32 -11.31
CA HIS A 174 18.43 14.57 -10.12
C HIS A 174 17.86 13.33 -9.41
N VAL A 175 18.11 12.13 -9.87
CA VAL A 175 17.66 10.91 -9.18
C VAL A 175 18.59 10.64 -8.00
N ILE A 176 18.03 10.65 -6.78
CA ILE A 176 18.77 10.40 -5.54
C ILE A 176 18.43 9.06 -4.89
N ASP A 177 17.23 8.53 -5.12
CA ASP A 177 16.85 7.19 -4.66
C ASP A 177 15.83 6.54 -5.61
N ILE A 178 15.88 5.22 -5.71
CA ILE A 178 14.89 4.39 -6.41
C ILE A 178 14.55 3.22 -5.51
N ARG A 179 13.27 2.98 -5.29
CA ARG A 179 12.77 1.85 -4.48
C ARG A 179 11.53 1.25 -5.09
N ASN A 180 11.37 -0.06 -4.93
CA ASN A 180 10.21 -0.79 -5.44
C ASN A 180 9.92 -2.03 -4.60
N ILE A 181 8.70 -2.49 -4.67
CA ILE A 181 8.26 -3.77 -4.12
C ILE A 181 7.00 -4.23 -4.90
N GLY A 182 6.98 -5.47 -5.39
CA GLY A 182 5.91 -5.91 -6.28
C GLY A 182 5.76 -4.98 -7.48
N LEU A 183 4.54 -4.55 -7.78
CA LEU A 183 4.21 -3.59 -8.84
C LEU A 183 3.95 -2.17 -8.29
N VAL A 184 4.76 -1.74 -7.35
CA VAL A 184 4.79 -0.36 -6.90
C VAL A 184 6.24 0.10 -6.77
N GLY A 185 6.51 1.35 -7.11
CA GLY A 185 7.85 1.91 -7.03
C GLY A 185 7.86 3.41 -6.92
N ALA A 186 9.01 3.94 -6.55
CA ALA A 186 9.24 5.37 -6.43
C ALA A 186 10.61 5.76 -6.96
N ILE A 187 10.68 6.94 -7.55
CA ILE A 187 11.90 7.62 -7.97
C ILE A 187 11.94 8.92 -7.20
N GLU A 188 12.89 9.06 -6.31
CA GLU A 188 13.07 10.27 -5.51
C GLU A 188 14.05 11.21 -6.20
N LEU A 189 13.63 12.46 -6.33
CA LEU A 189 14.39 13.50 -6.98
C LEU A 189 15.03 14.43 -5.95
N GLU A 190 16.21 14.91 -6.23
CA GLU A 190 16.84 15.95 -5.44
C GLU A 190 15.93 17.18 -5.39
N PRO A 191 15.58 17.70 -4.20
CA PRO A 191 14.76 18.90 -4.08
C PRO A 191 15.41 20.12 -4.75
N MET A 192 14.62 20.94 -5.40
CA MET A 192 15.09 22.21 -5.94
C MET A 192 15.31 23.22 -4.80
N ALA A 193 16.51 23.78 -4.69
CA ALA A 193 16.83 24.77 -3.67
C ALA A 193 15.85 25.95 -3.70
N GLY A 194 15.23 26.25 -2.57
CA GLY A 194 14.23 27.32 -2.44
C GLY A 194 12.86 27.04 -3.05
N SER A 195 12.67 25.87 -3.66
CA SER A 195 11.40 25.47 -4.31
C SER A 195 11.22 23.96 -4.25
N PRO A 196 11.12 23.34 -3.05
CA PRO A 196 10.87 21.91 -2.93
C PRO A 196 9.56 21.55 -3.63
N THR A 197 9.45 20.31 -4.09
CA THR A 197 8.33 19.75 -4.86
C THR A 197 8.20 20.23 -6.31
N LYS A 198 8.79 21.36 -6.67
CA LYS A 198 8.66 21.96 -8.01
C LYS A 198 9.18 21.03 -9.11
N ARG A 199 10.30 20.35 -8.84
CA ARG A 199 10.92 19.43 -9.81
C ARG A 199 10.01 18.24 -10.10
N ALA A 200 9.52 17.55 -9.09
CA ALA A 200 8.61 16.44 -9.27
C ALA A 200 7.28 16.87 -9.92
N PHE A 201 6.75 18.04 -9.54
CA PHE A 201 5.54 18.57 -10.18
C PHE A 201 5.76 18.91 -11.67
N SER A 202 6.93 19.47 -12.02
CA SER A 202 7.28 19.70 -13.43
C SER A 202 7.37 18.37 -14.20
N ALA A 203 7.94 17.33 -13.58
CA ALA A 203 7.98 16.00 -14.18
C ALA A 203 6.56 15.42 -14.40
N PHE A 204 5.66 15.62 -13.44
CA PHE A 204 4.26 15.20 -13.55
C PHE A 204 3.56 15.86 -14.75
N VAL A 205 3.68 17.20 -14.90
CA VAL A 205 3.05 17.92 -16.00
C VAL A 205 3.60 17.43 -17.36
N GLN A 206 4.92 17.32 -17.49
CA GLN A 206 5.57 16.85 -18.74
C GLN A 206 5.19 15.39 -19.06
N ALA A 207 5.06 14.52 -18.07
CA ALA A 207 4.63 13.15 -18.28
C ALA A 207 3.18 13.09 -18.78
N TYR A 208 2.30 13.89 -18.17
CA TYR A 208 0.91 14.00 -18.59
C TYR A 208 0.78 14.47 -20.06
N GLU A 209 1.53 15.50 -20.44
CA GLU A 209 1.56 16.00 -21.83
C GLU A 209 2.08 14.94 -22.83
N LYS A 210 2.89 14.00 -22.37
CA LYS A 210 3.39 12.87 -23.16
C LYS A 210 2.48 11.62 -23.10
N GLY A 211 1.31 11.72 -22.44
CA GLY A 211 0.33 10.65 -22.34
C GLY A 211 0.62 9.63 -21.23
N VAL A 212 1.52 9.93 -20.30
CA VAL A 212 1.83 9.07 -19.17
C VAL A 212 1.40 9.76 -17.87
N LEU A 213 0.35 9.23 -17.23
CA LEU A 213 -0.11 9.73 -15.95
C LEU A 213 0.72 9.12 -14.82
N ILE A 214 1.54 9.94 -14.18
CA ILE A 214 2.29 9.59 -12.97
C ILE A 214 1.68 10.28 -11.76
N ARG A 215 2.13 9.94 -10.56
CA ARG A 215 1.77 10.64 -9.33
C ARG A 215 3.03 11.19 -8.67
N THR A 216 2.92 12.34 -8.02
CA THR A 216 4.00 12.90 -7.21
C THR A 216 3.56 13.16 -5.78
N THR A 217 4.47 12.99 -4.85
CA THR A 217 4.31 13.36 -3.44
C THR A 217 5.66 13.91 -2.95
N GLY A 218 5.68 15.16 -2.49
CA GLY A 218 6.96 15.83 -2.29
C GLY A 218 7.80 15.87 -3.57
N ASP A 219 9.06 15.50 -3.48
CA ASP A 219 9.97 15.35 -4.62
C ASP A 219 10.07 13.90 -5.13
N ILE A 220 9.05 13.09 -4.88
CA ILE A 220 9.00 11.67 -5.24
C ILE A 220 7.99 11.46 -6.37
N ILE A 221 8.40 10.78 -7.43
CA ILE A 221 7.53 10.20 -8.46
C ILE A 221 7.12 8.81 -7.97
N ALA A 222 5.84 8.62 -7.67
CA ALA A 222 5.29 7.35 -7.23
C ALA A 222 4.52 6.67 -8.38
N LEU A 223 4.80 5.40 -8.60
CA LEU A 223 4.29 4.61 -9.72
C LEU A 223 3.64 3.33 -9.20
N SER A 224 2.41 3.09 -9.63
CA SER A 224 1.65 1.87 -9.31
C SER A 224 0.75 1.50 -10.50
N PRO A 225 1.31 0.92 -11.56
CA PRO A 225 0.55 0.60 -12.76
C PRO A 225 -0.56 -0.42 -12.44
N PRO A 226 -1.64 -0.50 -13.25
CA PRO A 226 -2.66 -1.53 -13.07
C PRO A 226 -2.07 -2.93 -13.22
N LEU A 227 -2.69 -3.93 -12.58
CA LEU A 227 -2.18 -5.32 -12.60
C LEU A 227 -2.11 -5.92 -14.01
N ILE A 228 -2.91 -5.41 -14.95
CA ILE A 228 -2.90 -5.83 -16.37
C ILE A 228 -1.77 -5.19 -17.18
N VAL A 229 -0.88 -4.42 -16.54
CA VAL A 229 0.27 -3.79 -17.23
C VAL A 229 1.10 -4.84 -17.97
N GLU A 230 1.61 -4.48 -19.14
CA GLU A 230 2.53 -5.28 -19.94
C GLU A 230 3.92 -4.64 -19.95
N LYS A 231 4.93 -5.42 -20.35
CA LYS A 231 6.32 -4.93 -20.44
C LYS A 231 6.45 -3.70 -21.32
N SER A 232 5.76 -3.67 -22.44
CA SER A 232 5.74 -2.50 -23.36
C SER A 232 5.21 -1.23 -22.71
N HIS A 233 4.22 -1.35 -21.81
CA HIS A 233 3.72 -0.22 -21.05
C HIS A 233 4.74 0.23 -20.00
N ILE A 234 5.43 -0.70 -19.36
CA ILE A 234 6.51 -0.40 -18.41
C ILE A 234 7.64 0.35 -19.12
N ASP A 235 8.05 -0.11 -20.30
CA ASP A 235 9.07 0.55 -21.12
C ASP A 235 8.64 1.97 -21.47
N THR A 236 7.40 2.15 -21.90
CA THR A 236 6.85 3.47 -22.22
C THR A 236 6.90 4.42 -21.02
N ILE A 237 6.53 3.96 -19.82
CA ILE A 237 6.58 4.74 -18.59
C ILE A 237 8.03 5.16 -18.28
N VAL A 238 8.96 4.19 -18.27
CA VAL A 238 10.34 4.42 -17.88
C VAL A 238 11.06 5.32 -18.89
N GLU A 239 10.90 5.07 -20.18
CA GLU A 239 11.54 5.90 -21.22
C GLU A 239 10.96 7.33 -21.26
N THR A 240 9.67 7.50 -20.99
CA THR A 240 9.06 8.83 -20.84
C THR A 240 9.70 9.59 -19.68
N ILE A 241 9.82 8.95 -18.51
CA ILE A 241 10.47 9.55 -17.33
C ILE A 241 11.92 9.85 -17.62
N ARG A 242 12.67 8.92 -18.24
CA ARG A 242 14.08 9.14 -18.65
C ARG A 242 14.24 10.37 -19.53
N GLY A 243 13.37 10.51 -20.53
CA GLY A 243 13.36 11.66 -21.42
C GLY A 243 13.11 12.98 -20.70
N ILE A 244 12.22 12.96 -19.69
CA ILE A 244 11.90 14.13 -18.86
C ILE A 244 13.09 14.50 -17.96
N LEU A 245 13.69 13.53 -17.28
CA LEU A 245 14.83 13.75 -16.38
C LEU A 245 16.01 14.45 -17.07
N LYS A 246 16.24 14.19 -18.36
CA LYS A 246 17.32 14.84 -19.14
C LYS A 246 17.12 16.34 -19.32
N THR A 247 15.87 16.81 -19.32
CA THR A 247 15.49 18.21 -19.57
C THR A 247 15.00 18.94 -18.33
N LEU A 248 14.83 18.22 -17.23
CA LEU A 248 14.33 18.75 -15.98
C LEU A 248 15.36 19.68 -15.32
N GLU A 249 14.91 20.85 -14.83
CA GLU A 249 15.73 21.81 -14.10
C GLU A 249 16.04 21.39 -12.66
#